data_a8ba4638d437966bf8a3c8b91659d5c3
#
_entry.id   a8ba4638d437966bf8a3c8b91659d5c3
#
_cell.length_a   1.000
_cell.length_b   1.000
_cell.length_c   1.000
_cell.angle_alpha   90.00
_cell.angle_beta   90.00
_cell.angle_gamma   90.00
#
_symmetry.space_group_name_H-M   'P 1'
#
loop_
_entity.id
_entity.type
_entity.pdbx_description
1 polymer ?
#
loop_
_entity_poly.entity_id
_entity_poly.type
_entity_poly.pdbx_seq_one_letter_code
_entity_poly.pdbx_strand_id
1 'polypeptide(L)'
;MPTQSTEIADLFLSRIRDHKLDVIYSTSGSSVLSVYIEPWLLFAINEFSEYADQSLEYVQSSGSSVGYFTEDLNLPNKIMLSLIMTKYWLEKTIKDLVQISNVISDRDFKTFSAAQNLKAKQEYYSSLPEEISQALINYTYKRNNFKNWYNQVFDSTV
;
A
#
# COMPACT_ATOMS: atom_id res chain seq x y z
N MET A 1 13.05 11.31 13.13
CA MET A 1 12.11 12.37 12.66
C MET A 1 10.78 11.70 12.32
N PRO A 2 9.62 12.37 12.51
CA PRO A 2 8.34 11.80 12.08
C PRO A 2 8.36 11.37 10.60
N THR A 3 7.82 10.19 10.29
CA THR A 3 7.75 9.71 8.90
C THR A 3 6.73 10.52 8.11
N GLN A 4 7.15 11.08 6.97
CA GLN A 4 6.27 11.80 6.07
C GLN A 4 5.50 10.82 5.17
N SER A 5 4.26 11.16 4.79
CA SER A 5 3.47 10.35 3.86
C SER A 5 4.13 10.22 2.47
N THR A 6 4.99 11.17 2.09
CA THR A 6 5.78 11.12 0.85
C THR A 6 6.72 9.92 0.80
N GLU A 7 7.29 9.50 1.94
CA GLU A 7 8.15 8.32 1.98
C GLU A 7 7.38 7.02 1.67
N ILE A 8 6.15 6.92 2.17
CA ILE A 8 5.27 5.80 1.85
C ILE A 8 4.80 5.88 0.39
N ALA A 9 4.53 7.10 -0.10
CA ALA A 9 4.17 7.35 -1.49
C ALA A 9 5.25 6.88 -2.46
N ASP A 10 6.51 7.15 -2.18
CA ASP A 10 7.64 6.74 -3.01
C ASP A 10 7.78 5.21 -3.05
N LEU A 11 7.62 4.54 -1.91
CA LEU A 11 7.60 3.08 -1.84
C LEU A 11 6.43 2.47 -2.60
N PHE A 12 5.25 3.07 -2.50
CA PHE A 12 4.06 2.66 -3.24
C PHE A 12 4.27 2.80 -4.76
N LEU A 13 4.79 3.95 -5.22
CA LEU A 13 5.09 4.18 -6.64
C LEU A 13 6.12 3.20 -7.20
N SER A 14 7.07 2.77 -6.38
CA SER A 14 8.06 1.77 -6.81
C SER A 14 7.44 0.40 -7.14
N ARG A 15 6.25 0.11 -6.62
CA ARG A 15 5.52 -1.16 -6.81
C ARG A 15 4.57 -1.14 -8.00
N ILE A 16 4.11 0.04 -8.40
CA ILE A 16 3.11 0.19 -9.46
C ILE A 16 3.64 1.02 -10.61
N ARG A 17 3.09 0.78 -11.81
CA ARG A 17 3.29 1.65 -12.97
C ARG A 17 1.93 2.19 -13.38
N ASP A 18 1.70 3.46 -13.09
CA ASP A 18 0.48 4.16 -13.46
C ASP A 18 0.82 5.52 -14.06
N HIS A 19 0.56 5.66 -15.37
CA HIS A 19 0.88 6.88 -16.11
C HIS A 19 0.22 8.13 -15.50
N LYS A 20 -0.98 8.00 -14.94
CA LYS A 20 -1.66 9.13 -14.32
C LYS A 20 -0.92 9.60 -13.05
N LEU A 21 -0.46 8.67 -12.24
CA LEU A 21 0.32 8.99 -11.03
C LEU A 21 1.71 9.53 -11.41
N ASP A 22 2.34 8.98 -12.43
CA ASP A 22 3.61 9.49 -12.97
C ASP A 22 3.48 10.93 -13.47
N VAL A 23 2.38 11.27 -14.15
CA VAL A 23 2.09 12.65 -14.56
C VAL A 23 1.88 13.57 -13.37
N ILE A 24 1.10 13.16 -12.36
CA ILE A 24 0.91 13.97 -11.14
C ILE A 24 2.26 14.20 -10.44
N TYR A 25 3.06 13.15 -10.30
CA TYR A 25 4.39 13.24 -9.68
C TYR A 25 5.30 14.21 -10.42
N SER A 26 5.39 14.09 -11.75
CA SER A 26 6.30 14.89 -12.58
C SER A 26 5.86 16.35 -12.72
N THR A 27 4.54 16.64 -12.67
CA THR A 27 4.02 18.00 -12.85
C THR A 27 3.82 18.76 -11.56
N SER A 28 3.46 18.06 -10.48
CA SER A 28 3.03 18.68 -9.21
C SER A 28 3.89 18.27 -8.01
N GLY A 29 4.79 17.32 -8.18
CA GLY A 29 5.73 16.86 -7.16
C GLY A 29 5.13 15.84 -6.17
N SER A 30 6.01 15.31 -5.32
CA SER A 30 5.68 14.24 -4.35
C SER A 30 4.64 14.65 -3.31
N SER A 31 4.63 15.93 -2.92
CA SER A 31 3.69 16.43 -1.91
C SER A 31 2.24 16.40 -2.40
N VAL A 32 1.99 16.82 -3.65
CA VAL A 32 0.64 16.77 -4.24
C VAL A 32 0.21 15.34 -4.48
N LEU A 33 1.12 14.48 -4.93
CA LEU A 33 0.85 13.09 -5.12
C LEU A 33 0.48 12.40 -3.79
N SER A 34 1.23 12.66 -2.71
CA SER A 34 0.94 12.05 -1.42
C SER A 34 -0.46 12.40 -0.89
N VAL A 35 -0.92 13.64 -1.10
CA VAL A 35 -2.30 14.05 -0.78
C VAL A 35 -3.31 13.30 -1.67
N TYR A 36 -3.01 13.12 -2.97
CA TYR A 36 -3.89 12.41 -3.89
C TYR A 36 -4.07 10.93 -3.52
N ILE A 37 -3.02 10.27 -3.04
CA ILE A 37 -3.05 8.85 -2.67
C ILE A 37 -3.40 8.62 -1.19
N GLU A 38 -3.53 9.66 -0.39
CA GLU A 38 -3.80 9.59 1.05
C GLU A 38 -5.01 8.70 1.43
N PRO A 39 -6.12 8.68 0.68
CA PRO A 39 -7.23 7.77 0.99
C PRO A 39 -6.82 6.29 1.03
N TRP A 40 -5.92 5.86 0.15
CA TRP A 40 -5.43 4.47 0.15
C TRP A 40 -4.48 4.22 1.31
N LEU A 41 -3.72 5.23 1.72
CA LEU A 41 -2.89 5.17 2.92
C LEU A 41 -3.75 5.00 4.19
N LEU A 42 -4.86 5.73 4.30
CA LEU A 42 -5.77 5.61 5.43
C LEU A 42 -6.39 4.20 5.52
N PHE A 43 -6.79 3.61 4.40
CA PHE A 43 -7.25 2.23 4.37
C PHE A 43 -6.14 1.24 4.79
N ALA A 44 -4.92 1.47 4.31
CA ALA A 44 -3.79 0.62 4.68
C ALA A 44 -3.44 0.73 6.17
N ILE A 45 -3.48 1.93 6.75
CA ILE A 45 -3.29 2.16 8.19
C ILE A 45 -4.34 1.37 8.99
N ASN A 46 -5.61 1.48 8.61
CA ASN A 46 -6.69 0.79 9.30
C ASN A 46 -6.52 -0.74 9.26
N GLU A 47 -6.17 -1.30 8.11
CA GLU A 47 -5.99 -2.76 7.95
C GLU A 47 -4.74 -3.26 8.68
N PHE A 48 -3.65 -2.48 8.70
CA PHE A 48 -2.38 -2.89 9.28
C PHE A 48 -2.26 -2.61 10.78
N SER A 49 -3.09 -1.74 11.34
CA SER A 49 -2.98 -1.26 12.73
C SER A 49 -2.98 -2.39 13.78
N GLU A 50 -3.70 -3.48 13.52
CA GLU A 50 -3.77 -4.64 14.42
C GLU A 50 -2.45 -5.46 14.46
N TYR A 51 -1.62 -5.34 13.44
CA TYR A 51 -0.38 -6.13 13.29
C TYR A 51 0.88 -5.32 13.56
N ALA A 52 0.80 -3.99 13.46
CA ALA A 52 1.96 -3.11 13.58
C ALA A 52 2.62 -3.20 14.95
N ASP A 53 3.96 -3.12 14.98
CA ASP A 53 4.77 -3.07 16.19
C ASP A 53 5.03 -1.65 16.70
N GLN A 54 4.64 -0.64 15.91
CA GLN A 54 4.72 0.77 16.24
C GLN A 54 3.33 1.41 16.15
N SER A 55 3.16 2.55 16.79
CA SER A 55 1.97 3.37 16.61
C SER A 55 1.88 3.86 15.16
N LEU A 56 0.73 3.66 14.53
CA LEU A 56 0.41 4.19 13.21
C LEU A 56 -0.46 5.44 13.31
N GLU A 57 -0.31 6.22 14.40
CA GLU A 57 -1.00 7.49 14.54
C GLU A 57 -0.59 8.45 13.43
N TYR A 58 -1.57 8.88 12.65
CA TYR A 58 -1.36 9.63 11.43
C TYR A 58 -2.10 10.97 11.47
N VAL A 59 -1.38 12.04 11.20
CA VAL A 59 -1.92 13.38 11.01
C VAL A 59 -2.14 13.60 9.52
N GLN A 60 -3.41 13.76 9.13
CA GLN A 60 -3.78 13.95 7.72
C GLN A 60 -3.25 15.27 7.16
N SER A 61 -3.08 15.27 5.84
CA SER A 61 -2.72 16.47 5.09
C SER A 61 -3.76 17.58 5.28
N SER A 62 -3.29 18.82 5.40
CA SER A 62 -4.15 19.99 5.54
C SER A 62 -3.55 21.20 4.84
N GLY A 63 -4.29 21.77 3.89
CA GLY A 63 -3.81 22.90 3.10
C GLY A 63 -2.53 22.56 2.34
N SER A 64 -1.44 23.25 2.67
CA SER A 64 -0.11 23.02 2.06
C SER A 64 0.75 21.99 2.81
N SER A 65 0.25 21.49 3.95
CA SER A 65 1.01 20.56 4.79
C SER A 65 0.75 19.12 4.36
N VAL A 66 1.82 18.37 4.15
CA VAL A 66 1.79 16.93 3.86
C VAL A 66 1.47 16.17 5.14
N GLY A 67 0.68 15.10 5.04
CA GLY A 67 0.39 14.23 6.16
C GLY A 67 1.64 13.50 6.68
N TYR A 68 1.65 13.16 7.96
CA TYR A 68 2.79 12.51 8.59
C TYR A 68 2.35 11.57 9.73
N PHE A 69 3.18 10.58 10.02
CA PHE A 69 3.05 9.76 11.22
C PHE A 69 3.70 10.46 12.40
N THR A 70 3.13 10.35 13.60
CA THR A 70 3.70 10.95 14.82
C THR A 70 5.04 10.31 15.19
N GLU A 71 5.26 9.06 14.81
CA GLU A 71 6.50 8.32 15.01
C GLU A 71 7.34 8.20 13.73
N ASP A 72 8.63 7.91 13.91
CA ASP A 72 9.52 7.49 12.82
C ASP A 72 9.32 5.98 12.58
N LEU A 73 8.55 5.66 11.56
CA LEU A 73 8.24 4.27 11.24
C LEU A 73 9.48 3.52 10.75
N ASN A 74 9.65 2.31 11.22
CA ASN A 74 10.68 1.42 10.70
C ASN A 74 10.37 0.99 9.24
N LEU A 75 11.39 0.57 8.52
CA LEU A 75 11.24 0.19 7.12
C LEU A 75 10.23 -0.96 6.89
N PRO A 76 10.14 -2.00 7.74
CA PRO A 76 9.10 -3.02 7.61
C PRO A 76 7.67 -2.46 7.64
N ASN A 77 7.37 -1.52 8.53
CA ASN A 77 6.06 -0.87 8.60
C ASN A 77 5.76 -0.06 7.33
N LYS A 78 6.75 0.72 6.85
CA LYS A 78 6.63 1.47 5.58
C LYS A 78 6.36 0.55 4.39
N ILE A 79 7.05 -0.59 4.31
CA ILE A 79 6.85 -1.59 3.25
C ILE A 79 5.46 -2.22 3.33
N MET A 80 5.00 -2.59 4.52
CA MET A 80 3.66 -3.17 4.70
C MET A 80 2.56 -2.19 4.30
N LEU A 81 2.65 -0.94 4.73
CA LEU A 81 1.70 0.11 4.33
C LEU A 81 1.66 0.27 2.80
N SER A 82 2.82 0.36 2.15
CA SER A 82 2.89 0.51 0.68
C SER A 82 2.31 -0.70 -0.07
N LEU A 83 2.48 -1.92 0.45
CA LEU A 83 1.92 -3.14 -0.11
C LEU A 83 0.40 -3.17 -0.01
N ILE A 84 -0.15 -2.83 1.16
CA ILE A 84 -1.60 -2.79 1.37
C ILE A 84 -2.24 -1.66 0.56
N MET A 85 -1.59 -0.49 0.45
CA MET A 85 -2.02 0.60 -0.45
C MET A 85 -2.17 0.11 -1.90
N THR A 86 -1.25 -0.75 -2.36
CA THR A 86 -1.30 -1.31 -3.72
C THR A 86 -2.59 -2.10 -3.96
N LYS A 87 -3.05 -2.85 -2.98
CA LYS A 87 -4.34 -3.58 -3.03
C LYS A 87 -5.52 -2.62 -3.26
N TYR A 88 -5.63 -1.56 -2.45
CA TYR A 88 -6.74 -0.61 -2.56
C TYR A 88 -6.72 0.22 -3.84
N TRP A 89 -5.52 0.64 -4.27
CA TRP A 89 -5.34 1.31 -5.56
C TRP A 89 -5.76 0.42 -6.73
N LEU A 90 -5.36 -0.85 -6.70
CA LEU A 90 -5.66 -1.79 -7.79
C LEU A 90 -7.15 -2.12 -7.83
N GLU A 91 -7.78 -2.30 -6.67
CA GLU A 91 -9.23 -2.48 -6.54
C GLU A 91 -10.00 -1.33 -7.19
N LYS A 92 -9.62 -0.08 -6.87
CA LYS A 92 -10.22 1.10 -7.48
C LYS A 92 -9.99 1.13 -8.99
N THR A 93 -8.76 0.87 -9.43
CA THR A 93 -8.40 0.91 -10.85
C THR A 93 -9.18 -0.12 -11.67
N ILE A 94 -9.38 -1.33 -11.13
CA ILE A 94 -10.19 -2.37 -11.77
C ILE A 94 -11.65 -1.94 -11.86
N LYS A 95 -12.22 -1.39 -10.78
CA LYS A 95 -13.60 -0.87 -10.77
C LYS A 95 -13.80 0.24 -11.82
N ASP A 96 -12.87 1.19 -11.89
CA ASP A 96 -12.90 2.28 -12.87
C ASP A 96 -12.84 1.73 -14.31
N LEU A 97 -11.96 0.76 -14.59
CA LEU A 97 -11.84 0.13 -15.91
C LEU A 97 -13.09 -0.66 -16.29
N VAL A 98 -13.71 -1.37 -15.35
CA VAL A 98 -14.96 -2.09 -15.59
C VAL A 98 -16.10 -1.11 -15.91
N GLN A 99 -16.20 0.02 -15.19
CA GLN A 99 -17.19 1.05 -15.49
C GLN A 99 -17.00 1.65 -16.89
N ILE A 100 -15.76 1.98 -17.25
CA ILE A 100 -15.42 2.49 -18.58
C ILE A 100 -15.80 1.46 -19.66
N SER A 101 -15.52 0.18 -19.44
CA SER A 101 -15.87 -0.89 -20.38
C SER A 101 -17.37 -1.04 -20.61
N ASN A 102 -18.18 -0.74 -19.60
CA ASN A 102 -19.65 -0.79 -19.69
C ASN A 102 -20.23 0.43 -20.41
N VAL A 103 -19.52 1.57 -20.43
CA VAL A 103 -19.97 2.81 -21.08
C VAL A 103 -19.53 2.88 -22.54
N ILE A 104 -18.34 2.35 -22.86
CA ILE A 104 -17.84 2.29 -24.23
C ILE A 104 -18.48 1.09 -24.90
N SER A 105 -19.21 1.32 -26.00
CA SER A 105 -19.86 0.25 -26.76
C SER A 105 -18.85 -0.83 -27.15
N ASP A 106 -19.31 -2.08 -27.17
CA ASP A 106 -18.56 -3.33 -27.37
C ASP A 106 -17.50 -3.34 -28.52
N ARG A 107 -17.59 -2.40 -29.45
CA ARG A 107 -16.67 -2.31 -30.60
C ARG A 107 -15.32 -1.66 -30.28
N ASP A 108 -15.29 -0.67 -29.40
CA ASP A 108 -14.08 0.13 -29.16
C ASP A 108 -13.24 -0.43 -28.00
N PHE A 109 -13.88 -1.15 -27.06
CA PHE A 109 -13.17 -1.80 -25.96
C PHE A 109 -12.49 -3.12 -26.37
N LYS A 110 -12.84 -3.65 -27.54
CA LYS A 110 -12.18 -4.83 -28.15
C LYS A 110 -10.78 -4.54 -28.68
N THR A 111 -10.21 -3.37 -28.47
CA THR A 111 -8.78 -3.21 -28.67
C THR A 111 -8.06 -4.11 -27.67
N PHE A 112 -7.42 -5.12 -28.24
CA PHE A 112 -6.73 -6.23 -27.58
C PHE A 112 -5.86 -5.84 -26.37
N SER A 113 -5.32 -4.61 -26.37
CA SER A 113 -4.48 -4.08 -25.31
C SER A 113 -5.23 -3.69 -24.02
N ALA A 114 -6.46 -3.17 -24.10
CA ALA A 114 -7.22 -2.74 -22.92
C ALA A 114 -7.77 -3.95 -22.15
N ALA A 115 -8.29 -4.95 -22.85
CA ALA A 115 -8.78 -6.19 -22.25
C ALA A 115 -7.64 -6.99 -21.59
N GLN A 116 -6.48 -7.06 -22.23
CA GLN A 116 -5.29 -7.71 -21.65
C GLN A 116 -4.78 -6.97 -20.41
N ASN A 117 -4.76 -5.64 -20.42
CA ASN A 117 -4.35 -4.83 -19.27
C ASN A 117 -5.31 -5.04 -18.09
N LEU A 118 -6.61 -5.06 -18.34
CA LEU A 118 -7.60 -5.36 -17.30
C LEU A 118 -7.40 -6.77 -16.73
N LYS A 119 -7.22 -7.78 -17.58
CA LYS A 119 -6.98 -9.16 -17.16
C LYS A 119 -5.70 -9.26 -16.30
N ALA A 120 -4.60 -8.68 -16.73
CA ALA A 120 -3.34 -8.68 -15.98
C ALA A 120 -3.50 -8.00 -14.60
N LYS A 121 -4.26 -6.90 -14.52
CA LYS A 121 -4.54 -6.24 -13.24
C LYS A 121 -5.44 -7.09 -12.34
N GLN A 122 -6.41 -7.80 -12.90
CA GLN A 122 -7.26 -8.72 -12.14
C GLN A 122 -6.47 -9.93 -11.61
N GLU A 123 -5.58 -10.49 -12.42
CA GLU A 123 -4.68 -11.58 -12.00
C GLU A 123 -3.75 -11.12 -10.87
N TYR A 124 -3.16 -9.94 -10.99
CA TYR A 124 -2.33 -9.38 -9.92
C TYR A 124 -3.14 -9.09 -8.66
N TYR A 125 -4.34 -8.50 -8.78
CA TYR A 125 -5.21 -8.26 -7.64
C TYR A 125 -5.59 -9.54 -6.89
N SER A 126 -5.85 -10.63 -7.62
CA SER A 126 -6.19 -11.92 -7.00
C SER A 126 -5.01 -12.60 -6.27
N SER A 127 -3.76 -12.29 -6.62
CA SER A 127 -2.56 -12.78 -5.93
C SER A 127 -2.16 -11.94 -4.72
N LEU A 128 -2.59 -10.67 -4.64
CA LEU A 128 -2.20 -9.75 -3.57
C LEU A 128 -2.60 -10.19 -2.15
N PRO A 129 -3.80 -10.77 -1.90
CA PRO A 129 -4.16 -11.22 -0.55
C PRO A 129 -3.19 -12.28 -0.01
N GLU A 130 -2.71 -13.17 -0.85
CA GLU A 130 -1.72 -14.17 -0.45
C GLU A 130 -0.35 -13.54 -0.21
N GLU A 131 0.09 -12.63 -1.07
CA GLU A 131 1.33 -11.85 -0.89
C GLU A 131 1.29 -11.06 0.43
N ILE A 132 0.18 -10.36 0.73
CA ILE A 132 -0.02 -9.61 1.97
C ILE A 132 -0.01 -10.55 3.17
N SER A 133 -0.74 -11.66 3.11
CA SER A 133 -0.76 -12.66 4.19
C SER A 133 0.62 -13.22 4.49
N GLN A 134 1.38 -13.58 3.45
CA GLN A 134 2.74 -14.06 3.61
C GLN A 134 3.68 -12.98 4.17
N ALA A 135 3.51 -11.73 3.73
CA ALA A 135 4.29 -10.60 4.24
C ALA A 135 3.97 -10.32 5.72
N LEU A 136 2.69 -10.40 6.14
CA LEU A 136 2.25 -10.28 7.53
C LEU A 136 2.81 -11.41 8.42
N ILE A 137 2.78 -12.64 7.93
CA ILE A 137 3.39 -13.78 8.62
C ILE A 137 4.88 -13.51 8.84
N ASN A 138 5.61 -13.15 7.80
CA ASN A 138 7.03 -12.85 7.87
C ASN A 138 7.34 -11.67 8.80
N TYR A 139 6.51 -10.63 8.78
CA TYR A 139 6.59 -9.48 9.67
C TYR A 139 6.42 -9.90 11.14
N THR A 140 5.39 -10.69 11.43
CA THR A 140 5.09 -11.20 12.79
C THR A 140 6.18 -12.13 13.28
N TYR A 141 6.72 -13.01 12.43
CA TYR A 141 7.83 -13.90 12.80
C TYR A 141 9.12 -13.13 13.13
N LYS A 142 9.44 -12.08 12.38
CA LYS A 142 10.61 -11.23 12.67
C LYS A 142 10.45 -10.45 13.97
N ARG A 143 9.23 -10.06 14.31
CA ARG A 143 8.88 -9.38 15.55
C ARG A 143 8.93 -10.31 16.76
N ASN A 144 8.28 -11.46 16.65
CA ASN A 144 8.30 -12.50 17.68
C ASN A 144 9.64 -13.22 17.58
N ASN A 145 10.68 -12.60 18.12
CA ASN A 145 12.03 -13.16 18.16
C ASN A 145 11.94 -14.56 18.79
N PHE A 146 11.98 -15.61 17.98
CA PHE A 146 11.92 -17.02 18.41
C PHE A 146 12.98 -17.29 19.50
N LYS A 147 14.04 -16.49 19.51
CA LYS A 147 15.10 -16.49 20.53
C LYS A 147 14.58 -16.01 21.89
N ASN A 148 13.67 -15.06 21.97
CA ASN A 148 13.09 -14.62 23.23
C ASN A 148 12.08 -15.64 23.77
N TRP A 149 11.28 -16.26 22.90
CA TRP A 149 10.40 -17.35 23.31
C TRP A 149 11.17 -18.57 23.81
N TYR A 150 12.23 -18.96 23.10
CA TYR A 150 13.09 -20.07 23.49
C TYR A 150 13.74 -19.81 24.87
N ASN A 151 14.28 -18.61 25.09
CA ASN A 151 14.89 -18.24 26.36
C ASN A 151 13.84 -18.14 27.50
N GLN A 152 12.64 -17.66 27.26
CA GLN A 152 11.56 -17.63 28.26
C GLN A 152 11.07 -19.04 28.65
N VAL A 153 11.05 -19.96 27.71
CA VAL A 153 10.58 -21.34 27.97
C VAL A 153 11.66 -22.21 28.61
N PHE A 154 12.93 -21.97 28.32
CA PHE A 154 14.02 -22.82 28.76
C PHE A 154 14.94 -22.21 29.83
N ASP A 155 14.98 -20.90 30.03
CA ASP A 155 15.69 -20.23 31.15
C ASP A 155 14.87 -20.18 32.47
N SER A 156 13.59 -20.52 32.43
CA SER A 156 12.76 -20.61 33.64
C SER A 156 12.85 -21.98 34.35
N THR A 157 13.82 -22.80 34.02
CA THR A 157 14.05 -24.15 34.57
C THR A 157 15.39 -24.33 35.27
N VAL A 158 15.97 -23.26 35.84
CA VAL A 158 17.10 -23.35 36.77
C VAL A 158 16.77 -22.75 38.12
#